data_6b18c5e713a6cbb88bcdebe858d4d7ff
#
_entry.id   6b18c5e713a6cbb88bcdebe858d4d7ff
#
_cell.length_a   1.000
_cell.length_b   1.000
_cell.length_c   1.000
_cell.angle_alpha   90.00
_cell.angle_beta   90.00
_cell.angle_gamma   90.00
#
_symmetry.space_group_name_H-M   'P 1'
#
loop_
_entity.id
_entity.type
_entity.pdbx_description
1 polymer ?
#
loop_
_entity_poly.entity_id
_entity_poly.type
_entity_poly.pdbx_seq_one_letter_code
_entity_poly.pdbx_strand_id
1 'polypeptide(L)'
;AGLRDVRQARVGDTLCLASERDRLEPVDPLPPATQPGLFASVFPPDGGMFDDMSKAVDRLALNDASVTVRREAKARPTLGAGLRLGFLGLLHMDVFRQRLRDEFSAEVLFTAPTVPYKVRWRDGNVTTLEALDDWPDAAQLSREVSDILEPVVDIEVVTPREHVGACLEHLETARAQQTGIESTLDGRSIISCAAPWASVVDGLGERLAHASRGHATLAVDELPRYEAADVAKVDVLLNGEPVEALAFASRSTDARDRGRRAVEKLRRHVPRQLFECIIQARVNGS
;
A
#
# COMPACT_ATOMS: atom_id res chain seq x y z
N ALA A 1 26.63 -20.86 -13.27
CA ALA A 1 25.44 -21.71 -13.28
C ALA A 1 25.64 -22.82 -12.24
N GLY A 2 24.57 -23.33 -11.62
CA GLY A 2 24.70 -24.33 -10.54
C GLY A 2 24.18 -23.85 -9.19
N LEU A 3 23.59 -22.66 -9.14
CA LEU A 3 22.83 -22.22 -7.95
C LEU A 3 21.64 -23.16 -7.76
N ARG A 4 21.52 -23.71 -6.55
CA ARG A 4 20.41 -24.60 -6.17
C ARG A 4 19.14 -23.81 -5.82
N ASP A 5 19.32 -22.55 -5.45
CA ASP A 5 18.23 -21.61 -5.12
C ASP A 5 18.56 -20.27 -5.74
N VAL A 6 17.67 -19.77 -6.58
CA VAL A 6 17.81 -18.46 -7.25
C VAL A 6 17.89 -17.31 -6.25
N ARG A 7 17.34 -17.49 -5.05
CA ARG A 7 17.39 -16.50 -3.95
C ARG A 7 18.80 -16.28 -3.41
N GLN A 8 19.77 -17.16 -3.76
CA GLN A 8 21.18 -17.02 -3.38
C GLN A 8 21.95 -16.00 -4.22
N ALA A 9 21.37 -15.53 -5.34
CA ALA A 9 21.95 -14.47 -6.15
C ALA A 9 20.91 -13.34 -6.29
N ARG A 10 21.25 -12.17 -5.79
CA ARG A 10 20.40 -10.98 -5.86
C ARG A 10 20.94 -9.99 -6.88
N VAL A 11 20.05 -9.16 -7.42
CA VAL A 11 20.48 -8.01 -8.22
C VAL A 11 21.35 -7.10 -7.34
N GLY A 12 22.56 -6.77 -7.81
CA GLY A 12 23.55 -6.01 -7.04
C GLY A 12 24.62 -6.85 -6.37
N ASP A 13 24.51 -8.20 -6.38
CA ASP A 13 25.56 -9.07 -5.86
C ASP A 13 26.79 -9.04 -6.77
N THR A 14 27.97 -9.01 -6.15
CA THR A 14 29.25 -9.13 -6.86
C THR A 14 29.61 -10.61 -7.05
N LEU A 15 29.84 -11.00 -8.30
CA LEU A 15 30.28 -12.36 -8.64
C LEU A 15 31.80 -12.37 -8.78
N CYS A 16 32.46 -13.29 -8.10
CA CYS A 16 33.90 -13.51 -8.20
C CYS A 16 34.25 -15.01 -8.26
N LEU A 17 35.46 -15.33 -8.66
CA LEU A 17 35.98 -16.68 -8.55
C LEU A 17 36.17 -17.04 -7.07
N ALA A 18 35.84 -18.27 -6.69
CA ALA A 18 36.00 -18.75 -5.30
C ALA A 18 37.43 -18.59 -4.76
N SER A 19 38.43 -18.66 -5.65
CA SER A 19 39.86 -18.46 -5.33
C SER A 19 40.23 -17.00 -5.08
N GLU A 20 39.39 -16.04 -5.45
CA GLU A 20 39.64 -14.59 -5.36
C GLU A 20 38.81 -13.91 -4.28
N ARG A 21 37.92 -14.65 -3.62
CA ARG A 21 36.98 -14.15 -2.63
C ARG A 21 37.62 -13.27 -1.55
N ASP A 22 38.82 -13.65 -1.09
CA ASP A 22 39.51 -12.96 0.01
C ASP A 22 40.40 -11.79 -0.49
N ARG A 23 40.48 -11.59 -1.80
CA ARG A 23 41.32 -10.56 -2.44
C ARG A 23 40.53 -9.46 -3.12
N LEU A 24 39.27 -9.71 -3.44
CA LEU A 24 38.43 -8.75 -4.13
C LEU A 24 37.57 -8.00 -3.12
N GLU A 25 37.68 -6.69 -3.13
CA GLU A 25 36.67 -5.83 -2.48
C GLU A 25 35.41 -5.84 -3.35
N PRO A 26 34.22 -5.95 -2.70
CA PRO A 26 32.97 -5.81 -3.46
C PRO A 26 32.94 -4.49 -4.19
N VAL A 27 32.47 -4.48 -5.43
CA VAL A 27 32.11 -3.23 -6.12
C VAL A 27 31.08 -2.52 -5.26
N ASP A 28 31.15 -1.19 -5.20
CA ASP A 28 30.17 -0.39 -4.43
C ASP A 28 28.77 -0.94 -4.62
N PRO A 29 28.07 -1.26 -3.54
CA PRO A 29 26.75 -1.87 -3.64
C PRO A 29 25.86 -0.94 -4.45
N LEU A 30 25.09 -1.52 -5.38
CA LEU A 30 23.98 -0.80 -5.99
C LEU A 30 23.15 -0.16 -4.87
N PRO A 31 22.57 1.02 -5.11
CA PRO A 31 21.69 1.62 -4.13
C PRO A 31 20.69 0.56 -3.63
N PRO A 32 20.38 0.52 -2.34
CA PRO A 32 19.52 -0.50 -1.77
C PRO A 32 18.25 -0.60 -2.62
N ALA A 33 17.84 -1.83 -2.88
CA ALA A 33 16.62 -2.07 -3.65
C ALA A 33 15.52 -1.14 -3.16
N THR A 34 14.88 -0.43 -4.08
CA THR A 34 13.82 0.55 -3.78
C THR A 34 12.83 -0.10 -2.83
N GLN A 35 12.62 0.51 -1.68
CA GLN A 35 11.70 -0.05 -0.69
C GLN A 35 10.28 -0.03 -1.26
N PRO A 36 9.47 -1.07 -1.00
CA PRO A 36 8.09 -1.07 -1.45
C PRO A 36 7.33 0.15 -0.92
N GLY A 37 6.66 0.86 -1.81
CA GLY A 37 5.80 2.00 -1.47
C GLY A 37 4.42 1.57 -1.01
N LEU A 38 3.98 0.36 -1.37
CA LEU A 38 2.70 -0.20 -0.93
C LEU A 38 2.75 -1.72 -0.79
N PHE A 39 1.84 -2.25 0.00
CA PHE A 39 1.70 -3.69 0.25
C PHE A 39 0.27 -4.14 -0.01
N ALA A 40 0.12 -5.34 -0.57
CA ALA A 40 -1.16 -6.02 -0.67
C ALA A 40 -1.00 -7.48 -0.29
N SER A 41 -2.02 -8.04 0.33
CA SER A 41 -2.07 -9.49 0.57
C SER A 41 -2.78 -10.18 -0.57
N VAL A 42 -2.31 -11.36 -0.94
CA VAL A 42 -2.81 -12.15 -2.06
C VAL A 42 -3.24 -13.51 -1.54
N PHE A 43 -4.45 -13.91 -1.90
CA PHE A 43 -5.08 -15.16 -1.49
C PHE A 43 -5.59 -15.91 -2.72
N PRO A 44 -5.61 -17.25 -2.68
CA PRO A 44 -6.30 -18.03 -3.69
C PRO A 44 -7.81 -17.86 -3.54
N PRO A 45 -8.59 -17.92 -4.64
CA PRO A 45 -10.06 -17.90 -4.57
C PRO A 45 -10.62 -19.07 -3.74
N ASP A 46 -9.98 -20.24 -3.88
CA ASP A 46 -10.28 -21.45 -3.12
C ASP A 46 -9.08 -21.82 -2.24
N GLY A 47 -9.29 -22.02 -0.96
CA GLY A 47 -8.22 -22.26 0.02
C GLY A 47 -7.32 -23.47 -0.28
N GLY A 48 -7.73 -24.40 -1.15
CA GLY A 48 -6.95 -25.55 -1.59
C GLY A 48 -5.87 -25.24 -2.65
N MET A 49 -5.89 -24.04 -3.27
CA MET A 49 -4.99 -23.66 -4.38
C MET A 49 -3.78 -22.82 -3.93
N PHE A 50 -3.47 -22.76 -2.64
CA PHE A 50 -2.39 -21.93 -2.12
C PHE A 50 -1.02 -22.27 -2.71
N ASP A 51 -0.68 -23.56 -2.82
CA ASP A 51 0.62 -23.98 -3.33
C ASP A 51 0.83 -23.61 -4.80
N ASP A 52 -0.22 -23.68 -5.62
CA ASP A 52 -0.13 -23.32 -7.03
C ASP A 52 -0.05 -21.80 -7.20
N MET A 53 -0.82 -21.04 -6.43
CA MET A 53 -0.70 -19.58 -6.36
C MET A 53 0.70 -19.17 -5.90
N SER A 54 1.23 -19.78 -4.84
CA SER A 54 2.57 -19.47 -4.31
C SER A 54 3.66 -19.72 -5.35
N LYS A 55 3.59 -20.85 -6.08
CA LYS A 55 4.53 -21.15 -7.17
C LYS A 55 4.46 -20.13 -8.31
N ALA A 56 3.25 -19.71 -8.68
CA ALA A 56 3.05 -18.70 -9.75
C ALA A 56 3.64 -17.33 -9.31
N VAL A 57 3.34 -16.90 -8.09
CA VAL A 57 3.90 -15.67 -7.51
C VAL A 57 5.42 -15.74 -7.42
N ASP A 58 5.98 -16.83 -6.89
CA ASP A 58 7.43 -17.02 -6.78
C ASP A 58 8.13 -16.96 -8.15
N ARG A 59 7.54 -17.60 -9.18
CA ARG A 59 8.09 -17.58 -10.54
C ARG A 59 8.05 -16.18 -11.17
N LEU A 60 6.96 -15.45 -10.97
CA LEU A 60 6.84 -14.09 -11.50
C LEU A 60 7.80 -13.15 -10.77
N ALA A 61 7.91 -13.25 -9.45
CA ALA A 61 8.81 -12.44 -8.64
C ALA A 61 10.30 -12.69 -8.93
N LEU A 62 10.67 -13.86 -9.46
CA LEU A 62 12.03 -14.10 -9.96
C LEU A 62 12.44 -13.19 -11.11
N ASN A 63 11.47 -12.77 -11.92
CA ASN A 63 11.68 -11.86 -13.05
C ASN A 63 11.49 -10.39 -12.67
N ASP A 64 11.11 -10.11 -11.43
CA ASP A 64 10.83 -8.78 -10.94
C ASP A 64 11.43 -8.59 -9.53
N ALA A 65 12.69 -8.16 -9.51
CA ALA A 65 13.45 -7.98 -8.27
C ALA A 65 12.91 -6.88 -7.35
N SER A 66 12.00 -6.03 -7.85
CA SER A 66 11.37 -4.95 -7.08
C SER A 66 10.17 -5.41 -6.25
N VAL A 67 9.62 -6.60 -6.56
CA VAL A 67 8.55 -7.20 -5.76
C VAL A 67 9.12 -7.93 -4.55
N THR A 68 8.64 -7.58 -3.37
CA THR A 68 8.93 -8.35 -2.16
C THR A 68 7.83 -9.36 -1.90
N VAL A 69 8.21 -10.61 -1.60
CA VAL A 69 7.26 -11.69 -1.32
C VAL A 69 7.51 -12.22 0.08
N ARG A 70 6.48 -12.23 0.92
CA ARG A 70 6.50 -12.80 2.27
C ARG A 70 5.26 -13.66 2.48
N ARG A 71 5.39 -14.73 3.25
CA ARG A 71 4.20 -15.47 3.70
C ARG A 71 3.49 -14.67 4.78
N GLU A 72 2.16 -14.63 4.72
CA GLU A 72 1.36 -14.10 5.82
C GLU A 72 1.67 -14.91 7.09
N ALA A 73 1.93 -14.21 8.20
CA ALA A 73 2.33 -14.85 9.46
C ALA A 73 1.24 -15.76 10.03
N LYS A 74 -0.01 -15.45 9.74
CA LYS A 74 -1.18 -16.22 10.20
C LYS A 74 -2.12 -16.47 9.01
N ALA A 75 -2.65 -17.69 8.92
CA ALA A 75 -3.76 -17.96 8.02
C ALA A 75 -4.99 -17.17 8.48
N ARG A 76 -5.65 -16.50 7.54
CA ARG A 76 -6.85 -15.72 7.85
C ARG A 76 -8.07 -16.63 7.96
N PRO A 77 -8.93 -16.45 8.95
CA PRO A 77 -10.10 -17.32 9.15
C PRO A 77 -10.98 -17.44 7.91
N THR A 78 -11.13 -16.36 7.14
CA THR A 78 -12.03 -16.28 5.99
C THR A 78 -11.34 -16.54 4.64
N LEU A 79 -10.04 -16.26 4.53
CA LEU A 79 -9.29 -16.31 3.26
C LEU A 79 -8.22 -17.40 3.25
N GLY A 80 -7.94 -18.03 4.39
CA GLY A 80 -6.93 -19.06 4.51
C GLY A 80 -5.50 -18.52 4.50
N ALA A 81 -4.58 -19.34 3.97
CA ALA A 81 -3.17 -18.96 3.82
C ALA A 81 -3.00 -17.97 2.67
N GLY A 82 -2.14 -16.97 2.86
CA GLY A 82 -1.88 -15.92 1.88
C GLY A 82 -0.41 -15.55 1.78
N LEU A 83 -0.11 -14.71 0.79
CA LEU A 83 1.19 -14.07 0.62
C LEU A 83 1.01 -12.57 0.74
N ARG A 84 1.97 -11.90 1.39
CA ARG A 84 2.06 -10.45 1.41
C ARG A 84 3.10 -10.01 0.41
N LEU A 85 2.67 -9.17 -0.52
CA LEU A 85 3.50 -8.64 -1.58
C LEU A 85 3.73 -7.15 -1.37
N GLY A 86 4.97 -6.70 -1.60
CA GLY A 86 5.30 -5.29 -1.63
C GLY A 86 5.61 -4.86 -3.06
N PHE A 87 5.10 -3.69 -3.44
CA PHE A 87 5.20 -3.12 -4.78
C PHE A 87 5.72 -1.69 -4.72
N LEU A 88 6.33 -1.22 -5.78
CA LEU A 88 6.78 0.17 -5.90
C LEU A 88 5.60 1.16 -5.93
N GLY A 89 4.51 0.78 -6.60
CA GLY A 89 3.32 1.62 -6.75
C GLY A 89 2.12 0.83 -7.28
N LEU A 90 0.98 1.52 -7.44
CA LEU A 90 -0.28 0.91 -7.89
C LEU A 90 -0.17 0.28 -9.28
N LEU A 91 0.43 0.99 -10.23
CA LEU A 91 0.61 0.47 -11.59
C LEU A 91 1.43 -0.82 -11.58
N HIS A 92 2.49 -0.87 -10.77
CA HIS A 92 3.30 -2.07 -10.62
C HIS A 92 2.48 -3.25 -10.09
N MET A 93 1.63 -3.01 -9.06
CA MET A 93 0.72 -4.02 -8.53
C MET A 93 -0.28 -4.51 -9.58
N ASP A 94 -0.87 -3.60 -10.37
CA ASP A 94 -1.85 -3.95 -11.39
C ASP A 94 -1.23 -4.75 -12.53
N VAL A 95 -0.04 -4.38 -13.00
CA VAL A 95 0.72 -5.13 -14.00
C VAL A 95 1.07 -6.51 -13.47
N PHE A 96 1.53 -6.63 -12.23
CA PHE A 96 1.85 -7.91 -11.61
C PHE A 96 0.61 -8.82 -11.53
N ARG A 97 -0.54 -8.27 -11.11
CA ARG A 97 -1.84 -8.98 -11.08
C ARG A 97 -2.25 -9.47 -12.47
N GLN A 98 -2.12 -8.61 -13.49
CA GLN A 98 -2.44 -8.97 -14.87
C GLN A 98 -1.54 -10.09 -15.36
N ARG A 99 -0.23 -10.01 -15.12
CA ARG A 99 0.74 -11.04 -15.52
C ARG A 99 0.50 -12.38 -14.83
N LEU A 100 0.11 -12.40 -13.54
CA LEU A 100 -0.28 -13.63 -12.86
C LEU A 100 -1.42 -14.35 -13.59
N ARG A 101 -2.42 -13.60 -14.03
CA ARG A 101 -3.56 -14.15 -14.76
C ARG A 101 -3.17 -14.59 -16.17
N ASP A 102 -2.43 -13.75 -16.92
CA ASP A 102 -2.18 -13.95 -18.34
C ASP A 102 -1.07 -14.99 -18.59
N GLU A 103 -0.01 -15.02 -17.76
CA GLU A 103 1.13 -15.92 -17.94
C GLU A 103 0.98 -17.25 -17.18
N PHE A 104 0.28 -17.24 -16.03
CA PHE A 104 0.17 -18.40 -15.15
C PHE A 104 -1.26 -18.94 -15.00
N SER A 105 -2.26 -18.27 -15.62
CA SER A 105 -3.70 -18.59 -15.45
C SER A 105 -4.09 -18.66 -13.96
N ALA A 106 -3.38 -17.91 -13.09
CA ALA A 106 -3.61 -17.90 -11.67
C ALA A 106 -4.64 -16.82 -11.33
N GLU A 107 -5.84 -17.27 -10.96
CA GLU A 107 -6.83 -16.39 -10.35
C GLU A 107 -6.47 -16.15 -8.89
N VAL A 108 -6.39 -14.87 -8.50
CA VAL A 108 -5.96 -14.47 -7.17
C VAL A 108 -6.80 -13.31 -6.66
N LEU A 109 -7.05 -13.30 -5.34
CA LEU A 109 -7.73 -12.22 -4.65
C LEU A 109 -6.68 -11.29 -4.05
N PHE A 110 -6.64 -10.04 -4.49
CA PHE A 110 -5.84 -9.00 -3.87
C PHE A 110 -6.67 -8.26 -2.82
N THR A 111 -6.10 -8.04 -1.64
CA THR A 111 -6.68 -7.08 -0.69
C THR A 111 -6.48 -5.66 -1.18
N ALA A 112 -7.20 -4.71 -0.60
CA ALA A 112 -6.91 -3.30 -0.81
C ALA A 112 -5.43 -3.01 -0.48
N PRO A 113 -4.73 -2.22 -1.31
CA PRO A 113 -3.34 -1.86 -1.04
C PRO A 113 -3.24 -1.00 0.21
N THR A 114 -2.20 -1.24 0.99
CA THR A 114 -1.89 -0.50 2.22
C THR A 114 -0.50 0.12 2.10
N VAL A 115 -0.33 1.33 2.64
CA VAL A 115 0.96 1.99 2.73
C VAL A 115 1.67 1.59 4.02
N PRO A 116 3.01 1.55 4.06
CA PRO A 116 3.74 1.28 5.30
C PRO A 116 3.65 2.50 6.23
N TYR A 117 3.14 2.31 7.43
CA TYR A 117 3.21 3.30 8.51
C TYR A 117 4.44 3.03 9.38
N LYS A 118 4.82 4.01 10.21
CA LYS A 118 5.82 3.79 11.25
C LYS A 118 5.24 4.19 12.60
N VAL A 119 5.61 3.44 13.63
CA VAL A 119 5.29 3.76 15.03
C VAL A 119 6.55 4.24 15.71
N ARG A 120 6.48 5.42 16.29
CA ARG A 120 7.49 5.93 17.19
C ARG A 120 7.05 5.62 18.62
N TRP A 121 7.82 4.78 19.28
CA TRP A 121 7.58 4.40 20.67
C TRP A 121 8.18 5.46 21.61
N ARG A 122 7.67 5.54 22.83
CA ARG A 122 8.19 6.49 23.85
C ARG A 122 9.61 6.21 24.31
N ASP A 123 10.10 4.99 24.10
CA ASP A 123 11.50 4.62 24.33
C ASP A 123 12.46 5.12 23.24
N GLY A 124 11.94 5.79 22.21
CA GLY A 124 12.67 6.32 21.06
C GLY A 124 12.82 5.35 19.88
N ASN A 125 12.42 4.10 20.04
CA ASN A 125 12.45 3.13 18.95
C ASN A 125 11.42 3.50 17.86
N VAL A 126 11.74 3.16 16.59
CA VAL A 126 10.82 3.32 15.46
C VAL A 126 10.66 1.98 14.77
N THR A 127 9.43 1.49 14.69
CA THR A 127 9.09 0.24 13.99
C THR A 127 8.22 0.53 12.78
N THR A 128 8.45 -0.22 11.68
CA THR A 128 7.64 -0.10 10.46
C THR A 128 6.48 -1.09 10.51
N LEU A 129 5.28 -0.60 10.27
CA LEU A 129 4.06 -1.38 10.12
C LEU A 129 3.79 -1.59 8.63
N GLU A 130 4.09 -2.76 8.13
CA GLU A 130 3.78 -3.14 6.75
C GLU A 130 2.33 -3.64 6.61
N ALA A 131 1.75 -4.13 7.69
CA ALA A 131 0.39 -4.61 7.79
C ALA A 131 -0.40 -3.85 8.86
N LEU A 132 -1.70 -3.67 8.63
CA LEU A 132 -2.60 -3.10 9.64
C LEU A 132 -2.85 -4.06 10.81
N ASP A 133 -2.52 -5.34 10.64
CA ASP A 133 -2.61 -6.35 11.71
C ASP A 133 -1.57 -6.11 12.82
N ASP A 134 -0.45 -5.49 12.46
CA ASP A 134 0.60 -5.09 13.40
C ASP A 134 0.32 -3.75 14.09
N TRP A 135 -0.86 -3.16 13.87
CA TRP A 135 -1.24 -1.88 14.47
C TRP A 135 -1.32 -2.01 15.99
N PRO A 136 -0.70 -1.08 16.74
CA PRO A 136 -0.75 -1.12 18.20
C PRO A 136 -2.18 -1.13 18.72
N ASP A 137 -2.44 -1.90 19.76
CA ASP A 137 -3.74 -1.92 20.42
C ASP A 137 -4.02 -0.62 21.19
N ALA A 138 -5.25 -0.44 21.68
CA ALA A 138 -5.66 0.77 22.39
C ALA A 138 -4.82 1.05 23.65
N ALA A 139 -4.34 0.01 24.35
CA ALA A 139 -3.51 0.15 25.54
C ALA A 139 -2.10 0.60 25.18
N GLN A 140 -1.52 0.02 24.15
CA GLN A 140 -0.21 0.40 23.60
C GLN A 140 -0.25 1.83 23.02
N LEU A 141 -1.27 2.18 22.23
CA LEU A 141 -1.45 3.54 21.69
C LEU A 141 -1.47 4.59 22.79
N SER A 142 -2.10 4.30 23.92
CA SER A 142 -2.21 5.26 25.03
C SER A 142 -0.94 5.36 25.89
N ARG A 143 -0.22 4.25 26.08
CA ARG A 143 0.87 4.15 27.07
C ARG A 143 2.26 4.16 26.49
N GLU A 144 2.45 3.52 25.33
CA GLU A 144 3.76 3.18 24.79
C GLU A 144 4.08 3.94 23.49
N VAL A 145 3.06 4.33 22.70
CA VAL A 145 3.23 5.05 21.45
C VAL A 145 3.40 6.56 21.72
N SER A 146 4.39 7.18 21.09
CA SER A 146 4.54 8.62 21.02
C SER A 146 3.78 9.19 19.82
N ASP A 147 4.09 8.66 18.63
CA ASP A 147 3.51 9.12 17.37
C ASP A 147 3.31 7.97 16.40
N ILE A 148 2.28 8.09 15.57
CA ILE A 148 2.16 7.34 14.32
C ILE A 148 2.68 8.24 13.20
N LEU A 149 3.57 7.68 12.37
CA LEU A 149 4.15 8.39 11.24
C LEU A 149 3.53 7.86 9.95
N GLU A 150 2.96 8.75 9.14
CA GLU A 150 2.45 8.40 7.81
C GLU A 150 3.47 8.76 6.73
N PRO A 151 3.57 7.97 5.65
CA PRO A 151 4.40 8.33 4.51
C PRO A 151 3.75 9.47 3.74
N VAL A 152 4.54 10.51 3.46
CA VAL A 152 4.15 11.70 2.67
C VAL A 152 5.05 11.78 1.45
N VAL A 153 4.47 12.04 0.30
CA VAL A 153 5.16 12.17 -0.98
C VAL A 153 4.93 13.56 -1.56
N ASP A 154 5.92 14.04 -2.31
CA ASP A 154 5.76 15.23 -3.10
C ASP A 154 5.08 14.88 -4.43
N ILE A 155 4.08 15.65 -4.79
CA ILE A 155 3.27 15.44 -5.99
C ILE A 155 3.21 16.72 -6.82
N GLU A 156 3.17 16.55 -8.13
CA GLU A 156 2.92 17.63 -9.08
C GLU A 156 1.66 17.33 -9.91
N VAL A 157 0.74 18.27 -9.93
CA VAL A 157 -0.48 18.19 -10.74
C VAL A 157 -0.38 19.20 -11.85
N VAL A 158 -0.32 18.74 -13.10
CA VAL A 158 -0.32 19.58 -14.29
C VAL A 158 -1.73 19.62 -14.86
N THR A 159 -2.33 20.81 -14.95
CA THR A 159 -3.71 20.98 -15.41
C THR A 159 -3.92 22.31 -16.15
N PRO A 160 -4.87 22.42 -17.10
CA PRO A 160 -5.27 23.71 -17.66
C PRO A 160 -5.78 24.67 -16.57
N ARG A 161 -5.57 25.97 -16.75
CA ARG A 161 -5.95 27.00 -15.76
C ARG A 161 -7.41 26.94 -15.33
N GLU A 162 -8.30 26.59 -16.24
CA GLU A 162 -9.74 26.49 -15.98
C GLU A 162 -10.13 25.41 -14.98
N HIS A 163 -9.27 24.38 -14.79
CA HIS A 163 -9.51 23.26 -13.89
C HIS A 163 -8.73 23.34 -12.56
N VAL A 164 -7.90 24.37 -12.37
CA VAL A 164 -7.09 24.53 -11.14
C VAL A 164 -7.96 24.52 -9.89
N GLY A 165 -9.08 25.26 -9.88
CA GLY A 165 -9.97 25.31 -8.72
C GLY A 165 -10.54 23.94 -8.33
N ALA A 166 -11.03 23.18 -9.33
CA ALA A 166 -11.55 21.82 -9.09
C ALA A 166 -10.46 20.86 -8.61
N CYS A 167 -9.24 20.98 -9.14
CA CYS A 167 -8.11 20.17 -8.67
C CYS A 167 -7.75 20.51 -7.22
N LEU A 168 -7.72 21.78 -6.85
CA LEU A 168 -7.42 22.22 -5.48
C LEU A 168 -8.41 21.67 -4.45
N GLU A 169 -9.72 21.65 -4.75
CA GLU A 169 -10.74 21.05 -3.87
C GLU A 169 -10.47 19.56 -3.60
N HIS A 170 -10.06 18.81 -4.62
CA HIS A 170 -9.71 17.40 -4.45
C HIS A 170 -8.38 17.20 -3.71
N LEU A 171 -7.40 18.07 -3.93
CA LEU A 171 -6.13 18.07 -3.21
C LEU A 171 -6.34 18.39 -1.72
N GLU A 172 -7.19 19.37 -1.39
CA GLU A 172 -7.55 19.67 0.00
C GLU A 172 -8.24 18.48 0.67
N THR A 173 -9.22 17.86 0.00
CA THR A 173 -9.89 16.66 0.49
C THR A 173 -8.88 15.50 0.72
N ALA A 174 -7.85 15.40 -0.12
CA ALA A 174 -6.77 14.43 0.01
C ALA A 174 -5.72 14.82 1.06
N ARG A 175 -5.88 15.94 1.75
CA ARG A 175 -4.92 16.51 2.73
C ARG A 175 -3.58 16.89 2.11
N ALA A 176 -3.56 17.17 0.81
CA ALA A 176 -2.36 17.65 0.16
C ALA A 176 -2.07 19.09 0.62
N GLN A 177 -0.86 19.31 1.11
CA GLN A 177 -0.39 20.64 1.49
C GLN A 177 0.25 21.28 0.27
N GLN A 178 -0.39 22.34 -0.24
CA GLN A 178 0.12 23.07 -1.39
C GLN A 178 1.43 23.75 -1.01
N THR A 179 2.48 23.52 -1.83
CA THR A 179 3.79 24.14 -1.71
C THR A 179 4.04 25.22 -2.75
N GLY A 180 3.37 25.13 -3.92
CA GLY A 180 3.50 26.12 -4.98
C GLY A 180 2.44 25.97 -6.07
N ILE A 181 2.24 27.06 -6.83
CA ILE A 181 1.52 27.04 -8.11
C ILE A 181 2.32 27.86 -9.10
N GLU A 182 2.67 27.24 -10.21
CA GLU A 182 3.37 27.88 -11.32
C GLU A 182 2.50 27.84 -12.57
N SER A 183 2.59 28.90 -13.38
CA SER A 183 1.91 28.94 -14.68
C SER A 183 2.91 28.79 -15.80
N THR A 184 2.64 27.86 -16.69
CA THR A 184 3.46 27.63 -17.89
C THR A 184 3.03 28.53 -19.04
N LEU A 185 3.92 28.73 -20.01
CA LEU A 185 3.66 29.59 -21.17
C LEU A 185 2.57 29.06 -22.12
N ASP A 186 2.32 27.74 -22.06
CA ASP A 186 1.29 27.06 -22.85
C ASP A 186 -0.12 27.09 -22.22
N GLY A 187 -0.30 27.88 -21.15
CA GLY A 187 -1.61 28.06 -20.51
C GLY A 187 -1.99 26.99 -19.50
N ARG A 188 -1.05 26.13 -19.10
CA ARG A 188 -1.23 25.17 -18.02
C ARG A 188 -0.76 25.74 -16.69
N SER A 189 -1.13 25.07 -15.62
CA SER A 189 -0.62 25.31 -14.26
C SER A 189 -0.04 24.03 -13.70
N ILE A 190 1.07 24.16 -12.99
CA ILE A 190 1.72 23.11 -12.20
C ILE A 190 1.42 23.42 -10.75
N ILE A 191 0.73 22.52 -10.07
CA ILE A 191 0.42 22.62 -8.65
C ILE A 191 1.33 21.63 -7.92
N SER A 192 2.27 22.15 -7.13
CA SER A 192 3.17 21.34 -6.30
C SER A 192 2.58 21.19 -4.90
N CYS A 193 2.51 19.97 -4.40
CA CYS A 193 1.95 19.64 -3.10
C CYS A 193 2.73 18.53 -2.42
N ALA A 194 2.66 18.51 -1.08
CA ALA A 194 3.01 17.36 -0.27
C ALA A 194 1.72 16.63 0.12
N ALA A 195 1.59 15.35 -0.18
CA ALA A 195 0.38 14.58 0.07
C ALA A 195 0.67 13.26 0.82
N PRO A 196 -0.22 12.84 1.74
CA PRO A 196 -0.14 11.51 2.31
C PRO A 196 -0.19 10.44 1.22
N TRP A 197 0.77 9.51 1.23
CA TRP A 197 0.85 8.45 0.24
C TRP A 197 -0.44 7.61 0.18
N ALA A 198 -1.07 7.38 1.35
CA ALA A 198 -2.37 6.71 1.43
C ALA A 198 -3.46 7.39 0.58
N SER A 199 -3.47 8.73 0.51
CA SER A 199 -4.45 9.48 -0.28
C SER A 199 -4.21 9.35 -1.79
N VAL A 200 -2.94 9.24 -2.20
CA VAL A 200 -2.55 8.99 -3.60
C VAL A 200 -3.00 7.58 -4.02
N VAL A 201 -2.70 6.58 -3.18
CA VAL A 201 -3.10 5.19 -3.37
C VAL A 201 -4.63 5.02 -3.36
N ASP A 202 -5.36 5.83 -2.60
CA ASP A 202 -6.85 5.83 -2.54
C ASP A 202 -7.49 6.53 -3.77
N GLY A 203 -6.79 6.60 -4.91
CA GLY A 203 -7.32 7.04 -6.19
C GLY A 203 -7.33 8.57 -6.39
N LEU A 204 -6.39 9.31 -5.81
CA LEU A 204 -6.29 10.75 -6.03
C LEU A 204 -6.13 11.10 -7.52
N GLY A 205 -5.30 10.35 -8.26
CA GLY A 205 -5.09 10.57 -9.69
C GLY A 205 -6.38 10.46 -10.51
N GLU A 206 -7.21 9.46 -10.22
CA GLU A 206 -8.50 9.26 -10.88
C GLU A 206 -9.48 10.41 -10.57
N ARG A 207 -9.53 10.86 -9.32
CA ARG A 207 -10.37 11.99 -8.91
C ARG A 207 -9.95 13.28 -9.61
N LEU A 208 -8.65 13.56 -9.70
CA LEU A 208 -8.11 14.72 -10.42
C LEU A 208 -8.40 14.65 -11.93
N ALA A 209 -8.20 13.48 -12.53
CA ALA A 209 -8.54 13.27 -13.94
C ALA A 209 -10.03 13.49 -14.18
N HIS A 210 -10.90 12.96 -13.33
CA HIS A 210 -12.35 13.17 -13.45
C HIS A 210 -12.73 14.66 -13.28
N ALA A 211 -12.19 15.34 -12.28
CA ALA A 211 -12.46 16.76 -12.01
C ALA A 211 -12.01 17.69 -13.16
N SER A 212 -10.97 17.30 -13.87
CA SER A 212 -10.41 18.04 -15.00
C SER A 212 -10.86 17.52 -16.37
N ARG A 213 -11.85 16.64 -16.43
CA ARG A 213 -12.30 15.98 -17.67
C ARG A 213 -11.18 15.26 -18.45
N GLY A 214 -10.25 14.67 -17.73
CA GLY A 214 -9.12 13.94 -18.28
C GLY A 214 -7.88 14.79 -18.61
N HIS A 215 -7.90 16.09 -18.28
CA HIS A 215 -6.78 16.98 -18.62
C HIS A 215 -5.71 17.08 -17.54
N ALA A 216 -6.00 16.74 -16.28
CA ALA A 216 -5.00 16.73 -15.22
C ALA A 216 -4.15 15.46 -15.28
N THR A 217 -2.86 15.65 -15.09
CA THR A 217 -1.90 14.56 -14.88
C THR A 217 -1.27 14.72 -13.50
N LEU A 218 -1.06 13.59 -12.83
CA LEU A 218 -0.43 13.52 -11.53
C LEU A 218 0.94 12.85 -11.67
N ALA A 219 2.00 13.56 -11.30
CA ALA A 219 3.33 13.01 -11.10
C ALA A 219 3.59 12.87 -9.60
N VAL A 220 4.30 11.84 -9.21
CA VAL A 220 4.58 11.52 -7.80
C VAL A 220 6.06 11.25 -7.65
N ASP A 221 6.71 11.85 -6.64
CA ASP A 221 8.06 11.51 -6.26
C ASP A 221 8.05 10.18 -5.49
N GLU A 222 8.94 9.26 -5.86
CA GLU A 222 8.95 7.89 -5.35
C GLU A 222 9.52 7.75 -3.92
N LEU A 223 10.12 8.79 -3.36
CA LEU A 223 10.76 8.75 -2.05
C LEU A 223 9.89 9.38 -0.96
N PRO A 224 9.08 8.58 -0.23
CA PRO A 224 8.26 9.10 0.85
C PRO A 224 9.12 9.54 2.05
N ARG A 225 8.83 10.72 2.59
CA ARG A 225 9.24 11.11 3.93
C ARG A 225 8.16 10.72 4.93
N TYR A 226 8.53 10.55 6.19
CA TYR A 226 7.59 10.14 7.23
C TYR A 226 7.31 11.31 8.18
N GLU A 227 6.05 11.67 8.32
CA GLU A 227 5.59 12.77 9.17
C GLU A 227 4.60 12.27 10.22
N ALA A 228 4.63 12.88 11.41
CA ALA A 228 3.68 12.54 12.46
C ALA A 228 2.27 12.91 12.03
N ALA A 229 1.34 11.99 12.18
CA ALA A 229 -0.05 12.17 11.78
C ALA A 229 -1.01 11.56 12.81
N ASP A 230 -2.14 12.22 12.97
CA ASP A 230 -3.25 11.72 13.78
C ASP A 230 -4.09 10.74 12.93
N VAL A 231 -3.65 9.49 12.89
CA VAL A 231 -4.30 8.42 12.15
C VAL A 231 -4.77 7.29 13.07
N ALA A 232 -5.89 6.69 12.71
CA ALA A 232 -6.51 5.60 13.42
C ALA A 232 -6.75 4.41 12.48
N LYS A 233 -6.64 3.20 13.00
CA LYS A 233 -7.08 1.98 12.32
C LYS A 233 -8.59 1.85 12.42
N VAL A 234 -9.23 1.52 11.31
CA VAL A 234 -10.64 1.19 11.23
C VAL A 234 -10.77 -0.29 10.87
N ASP A 235 -11.25 -1.08 11.81
CA ASP A 235 -11.61 -2.48 11.59
C ASP A 235 -13.06 -2.58 11.12
N VAL A 236 -13.30 -3.41 10.11
CA VAL A 236 -14.65 -3.82 9.71
C VAL A 236 -14.93 -5.18 10.29
N LEU A 237 -16.06 -5.30 10.99
CA LEU A 237 -16.47 -6.54 11.65
C LEU A 237 -17.68 -7.14 10.94
N LEU A 238 -17.67 -8.46 10.79
CA LEU A 238 -18.83 -9.26 10.39
C LEU A 238 -19.21 -10.17 11.56
N ASN A 239 -20.45 -10.02 12.05
CA ASN A 239 -20.95 -10.76 13.23
C ASN A 239 -20.04 -10.67 14.46
N GLY A 240 -19.42 -9.50 14.67
CA GLY A 240 -18.49 -9.24 15.77
C GLY A 240 -17.04 -9.64 15.52
N GLU A 241 -16.75 -10.41 14.46
CA GLU A 241 -15.38 -10.82 14.11
C GLU A 241 -14.74 -9.84 13.12
N PRO A 242 -13.53 -9.38 13.38
CA PRO A 242 -12.82 -8.45 12.47
C PRO A 242 -12.43 -9.15 11.18
N VAL A 243 -12.70 -8.48 10.04
CA VAL A 243 -12.26 -8.91 8.73
C VAL A 243 -11.03 -8.08 8.34
N GLU A 244 -9.85 -8.62 8.59
CA GLU A 244 -8.57 -7.93 8.40
C GLU A 244 -8.37 -7.40 6.98
N ALA A 245 -8.85 -8.12 5.96
CA ALA A 245 -8.78 -7.71 4.56
C ALA A 245 -9.57 -6.43 4.24
N LEU A 246 -10.49 -6.03 5.11
CA LEU A 246 -11.32 -4.84 4.97
C LEU A 246 -10.88 -3.71 5.91
N ALA A 247 -9.88 -3.95 6.77
CA ALA A 247 -9.33 -2.92 7.64
C ALA A 247 -8.59 -1.85 6.82
N PHE A 248 -8.66 -0.62 7.27
CA PHE A 248 -7.93 0.50 6.66
C PHE A 248 -7.51 1.54 7.72
N ALA A 249 -6.49 2.32 7.39
CA ALA A 249 -6.10 3.47 8.18
C ALA A 249 -6.78 4.74 7.67
N SER A 250 -7.14 5.63 8.57
CA SER A 250 -7.76 6.90 8.28
C SER A 250 -7.36 7.94 9.32
N ARG A 251 -7.50 9.23 8.99
CA ARG A 251 -7.38 10.28 9.98
C ARG A 251 -8.39 10.05 11.10
N SER A 252 -7.98 10.27 12.35
CA SER A 252 -8.83 10.01 13.54
C SER A 252 -10.15 10.77 13.48
N THR A 253 -10.12 12.01 12.99
CA THR A 253 -11.33 12.85 12.81
C THR A 253 -12.33 12.24 11.82
N ASP A 254 -11.86 11.56 10.79
CA ASP A 254 -12.67 11.06 9.67
C ASP A 254 -12.97 9.57 9.78
N ALA A 255 -12.30 8.89 10.72
CA ALA A 255 -12.33 7.44 10.87
C ALA A 255 -13.75 6.89 11.05
N ARG A 256 -14.58 7.56 11.86
CA ARG A 256 -15.98 7.16 12.10
C ARG A 256 -16.84 7.27 10.82
N ASP A 257 -16.70 8.37 10.10
CA ASP A 257 -17.50 8.60 8.88
C ASP A 257 -17.03 7.71 7.73
N ARG A 258 -15.74 7.46 7.63
CA ARG A 258 -15.21 6.48 6.67
C ARG A 258 -15.65 5.07 7.01
N GLY A 259 -15.64 4.70 8.29
CA GLY A 259 -16.15 3.42 8.77
C GLY A 259 -17.63 3.23 8.44
N ARG A 260 -18.47 4.24 8.69
CA ARG A 260 -19.90 4.22 8.34
C ARG A 260 -20.10 4.01 6.83
N ARG A 261 -19.38 4.76 5.99
CA ARG A 261 -19.45 4.62 4.52
C ARG A 261 -19.01 3.23 4.05
N ALA A 262 -17.97 2.66 4.66
CA ALA A 262 -17.53 1.31 4.36
C ALA A 262 -18.61 0.27 4.68
N VAL A 263 -19.24 0.37 5.86
CA VAL A 263 -20.36 -0.50 6.26
C VAL A 263 -21.55 -0.36 5.30
N GLU A 264 -21.93 0.86 4.93
CA GLU A 264 -23.03 1.09 3.98
C GLU A 264 -22.73 0.51 2.59
N LYS A 265 -21.48 0.67 2.11
CA LYS A 265 -21.04 0.10 0.84
C LYS A 265 -21.10 -1.42 0.89
N LEU A 266 -20.59 -2.05 1.95
CA LEU A 266 -20.63 -3.50 2.14
C LEU A 266 -22.05 -4.03 2.18
N ARG A 267 -22.96 -3.38 2.89
CA ARG A 267 -24.39 -3.77 2.94
C ARG A 267 -25.05 -3.86 1.57
N ARG A 268 -24.61 -3.05 0.61
CA ARG A 268 -25.14 -3.08 -0.76
C ARG A 268 -24.56 -4.20 -1.61
N HIS A 269 -23.36 -4.69 -1.29
CA HIS A 269 -22.65 -5.70 -2.06
C HIS A 269 -22.77 -7.10 -1.49
N VAL A 270 -22.99 -7.23 -0.15
CA VAL A 270 -23.22 -8.52 0.48
C VAL A 270 -24.62 -9.01 0.10
N PRO A 271 -24.73 -10.16 -0.61
CA PRO A 271 -26.04 -10.71 -0.96
C PRO A 271 -26.80 -11.10 0.30
N ARG A 272 -28.14 -11.15 0.21
CA ARG A 272 -28.99 -11.59 1.33
C ARG A 272 -28.62 -13.01 1.71
N GLN A 273 -28.33 -13.21 2.98
CA GLN A 273 -28.04 -14.50 3.58
C GLN A 273 -29.28 -15.06 4.25
N LEU A 274 -29.31 -16.38 4.52
CA LEU A 274 -30.38 -17.05 5.28
C LEU A 274 -30.27 -16.78 6.78
N PHE A 275 -29.20 -16.14 7.24
CA PHE A 275 -28.96 -15.76 8.62
C PHE A 275 -28.68 -14.26 8.72
N GLU A 276 -28.83 -13.70 9.91
CA GLU A 276 -28.55 -12.30 10.16
C GLU A 276 -27.03 -12.04 10.03
N CYS A 277 -26.66 -11.08 9.16
CA CYS A 277 -25.27 -10.64 8.97
C CYS A 277 -25.13 -9.22 9.50
N ILE A 278 -24.48 -9.08 10.65
CA ILE A 278 -24.24 -7.79 11.31
C ILE A 278 -22.90 -7.25 10.80
N ILE A 279 -22.95 -6.09 10.12
CA ILE A 279 -21.75 -5.40 9.62
C ILE A 279 -21.52 -4.16 10.48
N GLN A 280 -20.33 -4.04 11.07
CA GLN A 280 -19.96 -2.94 11.96
C GLN A 280 -18.57 -2.40 11.60
N ALA A 281 -18.27 -1.17 12.04
CA ALA A 281 -16.93 -0.61 11.99
C ALA A 281 -16.48 -0.20 13.39
N ARG A 282 -15.22 -0.45 13.71
CA ARG A 282 -14.59 -0.15 15.00
C ARG A 282 -13.31 0.65 14.76
N VAL A 283 -13.08 1.68 15.58
CA VAL A 283 -11.91 2.56 15.46
C VAL A 283 -10.95 2.28 16.61
N ASN A 284 -9.68 2.00 16.31
CA ASN A 284 -8.61 1.71 17.28
C ASN A 284 -9.03 0.70 18.38
N GLY A 285 -9.83 -0.30 18.02
CA GLY A 285 -10.25 -1.35 18.96
C GLY A 285 -11.39 -0.98 19.89
N SER A 286 -11.99 0.21 19.75
CA SER A 286 -13.12 0.68 20.59
C SER A 286 -14.38 1.00 19.78
#